data_81750795d9f67487e4bf9b9f61144688
#
_entry.id   81750795d9f67487e4bf9b9f61144688
#
_cell.length_a   1.000
_cell.length_b   1.000
_cell.length_c   1.000
_cell.angle_alpha   90.00
_cell.angle_beta   90.00
_cell.angle_gamma   90.00
#
_symmetry.space_group_name_H-M   'P 1'
#
loop_
_entity.id
_entity.type
_entity.pdbx_description
1 polymer ?
#
loop_
_entity_poly.entity_id
_entity_poly.type
_entity_poly.pdbx_seq_one_letter_code
_entity_poly.pdbx_strand_id
1 'polypeptide(L)'
;MLNEVIIDTMVRQAMDITRNAYVRHESSLAVGACVLASDGTLYSGCNLENRMPQLCVTAEQGAMHIALADGKREFDGIAIIADTEEPYVPSGLSLQLLAEFDVPEVVMANMNGLTDVKPLETLLPYYVRMKANKRFTFGK
;
A
#
# COMPACT_ATOMS: atom_id res chain seq x y z
N MET A 1 -0.66 -16.54 -1.81
CA MET A 1 0.21 -16.01 -2.88
C MET A 1 -0.64 -15.42 -3.99
N LEU A 2 -0.25 -14.26 -4.48
CA LEU A 2 -0.96 -13.59 -5.59
C LEU A 2 -0.67 -14.30 -6.91
N ASN A 3 -1.70 -14.46 -7.75
CA ASN A 3 -1.51 -14.97 -9.11
C ASN A 3 -1.45 -13.79 -10.10
N GLU A 4 -1.03 -14.06 -11.33
CA GLU A 4 -0.86 -13.03 -12.36
C GLU A 4 -2.15 -12.28 -12.68
N VAL A 5 -3.29 -12.96 -12.66
CA VAL A 5 -4.58 -12.32 -12.98
C VAL A 5 -4.95 -11.30 -11.91
N ILE A 6 -4.81 -11.66 -10.64
CA ILE A 6 -5.13 -10.71 -9.54
C ILE A 6 -4.11 -9.58 -9.48
N ILE A 7 -2.84 -9.85 -9.74
CA ILE A 7 -1.80 -8.81 -9.80
C ILE A 7 -2.16 -7.79 -10.88
N ASP A 8 -2.52 -8.25 -12.07
CA ASP A 8 -2.91 -7.36 -13.17
C ASP A 8 -4.12 -6.50 -12.79
N THR A 9 -5.12 -7.11 -12.17
CA THR A 9 -6.30 -6.38 -11.70
C THR A 9 -5.94 -5.32 -10.66
N MET A 10 -5.10 -5.67 -9.69
CA MET A 10 -4.66 -4.74 -8.64
C MET A 10 -3.87 -3.57 -9.25
N VAL A 11 -2.96 -3.86 -10.17
CA VAL A 11 -2.16 -2.82 -10.85
C VAL A 11 -3.04 -1.88 -11.65
N ARG A 12 -4.04 -2.40 -12.36
CA ARG A 12 -4.98 -1.57 -13.13
C ARG A 12 -5.79 -0.66 -12.22
N GLN A 13 -6.28 -1.16 -11.10
CA GLN A 13 -7.03 -0.34 -10.15
C GLN A 13 -6.13 0.72 -9.50
N ALA A 14 -4.91 0.36 -9.16
CA ALA A 14 -3.93 1.31 -8.65
C ALA A 14 -3.63 2.40 -9.69
N MET A 15 -3.49 2.01 -10.95
CA MET A 15 -3.27 2.96 -12.05
C MET A 15 -4.46 3.92 -12.20
N ASP A 16 -5.67 3.40 -12.18
CA ASP A 16 -6.88 4.21 -12.35
C ASP A 16 -7.03 5.25 -11.25
N ILE A 17 -6.71 4.91 -10.02
CA ILE A 17 -6.90 5.84 -8.90
C ILE A 17 -5.85 6.95 -8.89
N THR A 18 -4.73 6.82 -9.60
CA THR A 18 -3.72 7.88 -9.68
C THR A 18 -4.29 9.19 -10.19
N ARG A 19 -5.33 9.14 -11.05
CA ARG A 19 -5.97 10.34 -11.58
C ARG A 19 -6.63 11.20 -10.50
N ASN A 20 -6.90 10.64 -9.34
CA ASN A 20 -7.52 11.34 -8.23
C ASN A 20 -6.51 11.81 -7.18
N ALA A 21 -5.23 11.56 -7.40
CA ALA A 21 -4.18 12.03 -6.49
C ALA A 21 -4.17 13.56 -6.44
N TYR A 22 -3.93 14.08 -5.25
CA TYR A 22 -3.75 15.52 -5.07
C TYR A 22 -2.28 15.81 -4.83
N VAL A 23 -1.61 16.35 -5.83
CA VAL A 23 -0.19 16.73 -5.77
C VAL A 23 -0.07 18.24 -5.98
N ARG A 24 0.81 18.88 -5.22
CA ARG A 24 0.91 20.33 -5.18
C ARG A 24 2.00 20.89 -6.09
N HIS A 25 2.94 20.07 -6.51
CA HIS A 25 4.08 20.48 -7.34
C HIS A 25 4.15 19.61 -8.59
N GLU A 26 4.56 20.20 -9.69
CA GLU A 26 4.76 19.47 -10.95
C GLU A 26 5.79 18.33 -10.83
N SER A 27 6.75 18.47 -9.91
CA SER A 27 7.75 17.44 -9.64
C SER A 27 7.26 16.31 -8.75
N SER A 28 6.09 16.46 -8.15
CA SER A 28 5.52 15.44 -7.28
C SER A 28 4.90 14.32 -8.10
N LEU A 29 5.03 13.09 -7.62
CA LEU A 29 4.45 11.93 -8.29
C LEU A 29 3.00 11.71 -7.83
N ALA A 30 2.12 11.44 -8.78
CA ALA A 30 0.82 10.86 -8.50
C ALA A 30 1.02 9.36 -8.30
N VAL A 31 0.65 8.87 -7.14
CA VAL A 31 0.83 7.46 -6.77
C VAL A 31 -0.54 6.84 -6.50
N GLY A 32 -0.73 5.62 -6.98
CA GLY A 32 -1.92 4.84 -6.71
C GLY A 32 -1.55 3.54 -6.01
N ALA A 33 -2.45 3.05 -5.19
CA ALA A 33 -2.32 1.77 -4.53
C ALA A 33 -3.65 1.01 -4.53
N CYS A 34 -3.56 -0.31 -4.54
CA CYS A 34 -4.71 -1.19 -4.44
C CYS A 34 -4.37 -2.33 -3.50
N VAL A 35 -5.08 -2.44 -2.39
CA VAL A 35 -4.89 -3.52 -1.44
C VAL A 35 -5.95 -4.60 -1.64
N LEU A 36 -5.54 -5.85 -1.54
CA LEU A 36 -6.42 -7.01 -1.61
C LEU A 36 -6.65 -7.56 -0.20
N ALA A 37 -7.87 -7.46 0.27
CA ALA A 37 -8.28 -8.12 1.50
C ALA A 37 -8.42 -9.62 1.25
N SER A 38 -8.23 -10.43 2.31
CA SER A 38 -8.23 -11.89 2.18
C SER A 38 -9.59 -12.47 1.78
N ASP A 39 -10.66 -11.69 1.88
CA ASP A 39 -11.98 -12.09 1.38
C ASP A 39 -12.18 -11.77 -0.12
N GLY A 40 -11.16 -11.26 -0.79
CA GLY A 40 -11.21 -10.92 -2.21
C GLY A 40 -11.61 -9.48 -2.53
N THR A 41 -11.95 -8.67 -1.53
CA THR A 41 -12.33 -7.27 -1.77
C THR A 41 -11.10 -6.42 -2.05
N LEU A 42 -11.22 -5.53 -3.04
CA LEU A 42 -10.16 -4.61 -3.43
C LEU A 42 -10.48 -3.20 -2.95
N TYR A 43 -9.47 -2.50 -2.45
CA TYR A 43 -9.59 -1.11 -2.01
C TYR A 43 -8.47 -0.29 -2.62
N SER A 44 -8.82 0.83 -3.25
CA SER A 44 -7.86 1.69 -3.92
C SER A 44 -7.68 2.99 -3.16
N GLY A 45 -6.45 3.50 -3.17
CA GLY A 45 -6.10 4.79 -2.59
C GLY A 45 -5.06 5.51 -3.43
N CYS A 46 -4.97 6.81 -3.25
CA CYS A 46 -4.00 7.65 -3.95
C CYS A 46 -3.36 8.60 -2.94
N ASN A 47 -2.23 9.19 -3.31
CA ASN A 47 -1.57 10.13 -2.42
C ASN A 47 -2.26 11.49 -2.44
N LEU A 48 -2.29 12.11 -1.27
CA LEU A 48 -2.84 13.44 -1.07
C LEU A 48 -1.79 14.28 -0.35
N GLU A 49 -1.33 15.34 -1.02
CA GLU A 49 -0.42 16.28 -0.40
C GLU A 49 -1.18 17.36 0.36
N ASN A 50 -0.50 18.00 1.29
CA ASN A 50 -1.04 19.08 2.09
C ASN A 50 0.07 20.11 2.36
N ARG A 51 -0.31 21.37 2.55
CA ARG A 51 0.65 22.42 2.96
C ARG A 51 1.32 22.10 4.29
N MET A 52 0.59 21.40 5.15
CA MET A 52 1.14 20.85 6.39
C MET A 52 1.70 19.46 6.09
N PRO A 53 3.03 19.27 6.10
CA PRO A 53 3.63 17.99 5.72
C PRO A 53 3.12 16.80 6.54
N GLN A 54 2.72 17.03 7.78
CA GLN A 54 2.20 15.99 8.67
C GLN A 54 0.84 15.46 8.21
N LEU A 55 0.13 16.20 7.35
CA LEU A 55 -1.17 15.82 6.82
C LEU A 55 -1.09 15.16 5.45
N CYS A 56 0.11 15.06 4.86
CA CYS A 56 0.31 14.32 3.63
C CYS A 56 0.03 12.84 3.86
N VAL A 57 -0.66 12.23 2.92
CA VAL A 57 -1.06 10.82 2.98
C VAL A 57 -0.49 10.10 1.78
N THR A 58 0.15 8.95 1.99
CA THR A 58 0.62 8.11 0.90
C THR A 58 -0.54 7.33 0.29
N ALA A 59 -0.36 6.85 -0.95
CA ALA A 59 -1.37 6.01 -1.60
C ALA A 59 -1.64 4.74 -0.78
N GLU A 60 -0.61 4.14 -0.22
CA GLU A 60 -0.71 2.94 0.61
C GLU A 60 -1.54 3.21 1.86
N GLN A 61 -1.31 4.35 2.52
CA GLN A 61 -2.14 4.76 3.66
C GLN A 61 -3.59 4.94 3.23
N GLY A 62 -3.83 5.57 2.09
CA GLY A 62 -5.19 5.78 1.57
C GLY A 62 -5.92 4.46 1.38
N ALA A 63 -5.31 3.51 0.68
CA ALA A 63 -5.92 2.20 0.42
C ALA A 63 -6.16 1.42 1.72
N MET A 64 -5.14 1.38 2.59
CA MET A 64 -5.25 0.65 3.87
C MET A 64 -6.30 1.27 4.79
N HIS A 65 -6.36 2.61 4.89
CA HIS A 65 -7.34 3.27 5.75
C HIS A 65 -8.78 2.95 5.32
N ILE A 66 -9.05 2.93 4.02
CA ILE A 66 -10.39 2.59 3.50
C ILE A 66 -10.74 1.15 3.87
N ALA A 67 -9.81 0.22 3.64
CA ALA A 67 -10.02 -1.19 3.95
C ALA A 67 -10.23 -1.41 5.45
N LEU A 68 -9.40 -0.79 6.29
CA LEU A 68 -9.50 -0.90 7.74
C LEU A 68 -10.80 -0.29 8.27
N ALA A 69 -11.23 0.85 7.70
CA ALA A 69 -12.49 1.49 8.06
C ALA A 69 -13.68 0.62 7.69
N ASP A 70 -13.56 -0.19 6.64
CA ASP A 70 -14.59 -1.18 6.25
C ASP A 70 -14.51 -2.48 7.06
N GLY A 71 -13.66 -2.52 8.08
CA GLY A 71 -13.56 -3.65 9.00
C GLY A 71 -12.58 -4.75 8.59
N LYS A 72 -11.85 -4.57 7.48
CA LYS A 72 -10.88 -5.58 7.05
C LYS A 72 -9.65 -5.55 7.97
N ARG A 73 -9.10 -6.72 8.23
CA ARG A 73 -7.91 -6.90 9.09
C ARG A 73 -6.90 -7.87 8.51
N GLU A 74 -7.29 -8.66 7.51
CA GLU A 74 -6.43 -9.65 6.88
C GLU A 74 -6.31 -9.34 5.39
N PHE A 75 -5.07 -9.39 4.88
CA PHE A 75 -4.75 -8.95 3.53
C PHE A 75 -3.82 -9.95 2.85
N ASP A 76 -3.96 -10.08 1.53
CA ASP A 76 -3.12 -10.96 0.72
C ASP A 76 -2.00 -10.21 0.00
N GLY A 77 -2.14 -8.90 -0.18
CA GLY A 77 -1.12 -8.11 -0.83
C GLY A 77 -1.58 -6.70 -1.15
N ILE A 78 -0.63 -5.91 -1.64
CA ILE A 78 -0.89 -4.53 -2.10
C ILE A 78 -0.11 -4.28 -3.39
N ALA A 79 -0.72 -3.57 -4.33
CA ALA A 79 -0.05 -3.07 -5.53
C ALA A 79 0.11 -1.55 -5.43
N ILE A 80 1.25 -1.05 -5.88
CA ILE A 80 1.57 0.38 -5.83
C ILE A 80 2.16 0.76 -7.19
N ILE A 81 1.75 1.91 -7.73
CA ILE A 81 2.18 2.36 -9.06
C ILE A 81 2.42 3.86 -9.08
N ALA A 82 3.43 4.27 -9.84
CA ALA A 82 3.69 5.66 -10.18
C ALA A 82 4.38 5.73 -11.55
N ASP A 83 4.46 6.93 -12.10
CA ASP A 83 5.13 7.17 -13.39
C ASP A 83 6.64 7.35 -13.16
N THR A 84 7.33 6.23 -13.05
CA THR A 84 8.77 6.15 -12.78
C THR A 84 9.45 5.23 -13.77
N GLU A 85 10.77 5.37 -13.95
CA GLU A 85 11.53 4.48 -14.86
C GLU A 85 11.53 3.04 -14.36
N GLU A 86 11.75 2.86 -13.06
CA GLU A 86 11.71 1.55 -12.41
C GLU A 86 10.39 1.38 -11.66
N PRO A 87 10.00 0.16 -11.31
CA PRO A 87 8.83 -0.04 -10.46
C PRO A 87 8.92 0.78 -9.17
N TYR A 88 7.83 1.43 -8.81
CA TYR A 88 7.80 2.34 -7.67
C TYR A 88 7.96 1.59 -6.35
N VAL A 89 8.94 2.01 -5.55
CA VAL A 89 9.22 1.41 -4.24
C VAL A 89 8.57 2.25 -3.15
N PRO A 90 7.73 1.66 -2.29
CA PRO A 90 7.11 2.40 -1.19
C PRO A 90 8.14 2.81 -0.13
N SER A 91 7.83 3.89 0.58
CA SER A 91 8.68 4.39 1.66
C SER A 91 8.70 3.43 2.85
N GLY A 92 9.71 3.58 3.71
CA GLY A 92 9.79 2.79 4.94
C GLY A 92 8.58 2.99 5.86
N LEU A 93 8.01 4.19 5.90
CA LEU A 93 6.80 4.45 6.69
C LEU A 93 5.60 3.65 6.17
N SER A 94 5.41 3.63 4.84
CA SER A 94 4.35 2.84 4.23
C SER A 94 4.57 1.36 4.46
N LEU A 95 5.80 0.88 4.33
CA LEU A 95 6.13 -0.52 4.59
C LEU A 95 5.84 -0.89 6.05
N GLN A 96 6.13 -0.01 7.00
CA GLN A 96 5.81 -0.26 8.42
C GLN A 96 4.30 -0.34 8.65
N LEU A 97 3.51 0.49 7.98
CA LEU A 97 2.06 0.38 8.04
C LEU A 97 1.58 -1.00 7.56
N LEU A 98 2.12 -1.45 6.43
CA LEU A 98 1.78 -2.77 5.89
C LEU A 98 2.21 -3.89 6.82
N ALA A 99 3.36 -3.73 7.47
CA ALA A 99 3.89 -4.70 8.42
C ALA A 99 3.00 -4.88 9.65
N GLU A 100 2.36 -3.81 10.12
CA GLU A 100 1.44 -3.87 11.26
C GLU A 100 0.30 -4.85 11.01
N PHE A 101 -0.15 -4.96 9.77
CA PHE A 101 -1.26 -5.84 9.38
C PHE A 101 -0.79 -7.10 8.63
N ASP A 102 0.49 -7.42 8.72
CA ASP A 102 1.08 -8.61 8.11
C ASP A 102 0.75 -8.77 6.62
N VAL A 103 0.70 -7.66 5.86
CA VAL A 103 0.50 -7.70 4.40
C VAL A 103 1.67 -8.46 3.77
N PRO A 104 1.46 -9.64 3.17
CA PRO A 104 2.58 -10.51 2.85
C PRO A 104 3.35 -10.13 1.60
N GLU A 105 2.68 -9.60 0.58
CA GLU A 105 3.31 -9.33 -0.72
C GLU A 105 3.06 -7.91 -1.19
N VAL A 106 4.11 -7.32 -1.77
CA VAL A 106 4.06 -5.96 -2.33
C VAL A 106 4.36 -6.05 -3.82
N VAL A 107 3.41 -5.60 -4.63
CA VAL A 107 3.55 -5.49 -6.08
C VAL A 107 3.94 -4.05 -6.39
N MET A 108 5.17 -3.86 -6.86
CA MET A 108 5.68 -2.57 -7.27
C MET A 108 5.55 -2.45 -8.79
N ALA A 109 5.02 -1.34 -9.27
CA ALA A 109 4.76 -1.17 -10.70
C ALA A 109 5.10 0.25 -11.17
N ASN A 110 5.22 0.40 -12.49
CA ASN A 110 5.30 1.70 -13.13
C ASN A 110 4.30 1.79 -14.28
N MET A 111 4.17 2.97 -14.87
CA MET A 111 3.21 3.20 -15.96
C MET A 111 3.64 2.56 -17.29
N ASN A 112 4.87 2.08 -17.39
CA ASN A 112 5.41 1.44 -18.60
C ASN A 112 5.20 -0.08 -18.61
N GLY A 113 4.50 -0.63 -17.61
CA GLY A 113 4.19 -2.04 -17.55
C GLY A 113 5.22 -2.91 -16.83
N LEU A 114 6.23 -2.31 -16.21
CA LEU A 114 7.18 -3.05 -15.39
C LEU A 114 6.56 -3.33 -14.02
N THR A 115 6.72 -4.56 -13.55
CA THR A 115 6.27 -4.97 -12.23
C THR A 115 7.35 -5.78 -11.54
N ASP A 116 7.42 -5.64 -10.22
CA ASP A 116 8.31 -6.43 -9.37
C ASP A 116 7.52 -6.81 -8.10
N VAL A 117 7.42 -8.09 -7.84
CA VAL A 117 6.67 -8.60 -6.69
C VAL A 117 7.65 -9.12 -5.65
N LYS A 118 7.58 -8.59 -4.44
CA LYS A 118 8.47 -8.98 -3.35
C LYS A 118 7.68 -9.27 -2.08
N PRO A 119 8.13 -10.24 -1.28
CA PRO A 119 7.63 -10.37 0.08
C PRO A 119 7.94 -9.10 0.87
N LEU A 120 7.03 -8.70 1.75
CA LEU A 120 7.24 -7.53 2.60
C LEU A 120 8.55 -7.62 3.38
N GLU A 121 8.91 -8.80 3.87
CA GLU A 121 10.14 -9.00 4.63
C GLU A 121 11.40 -8.71 3.84
N THR A 122 11.36 -8.85 2.53
CA THR A 122 12.49 -8.48 1.66
C THR A 122 12.67 -6.98 1.60
N LEU A 123 11.57 -6.22 1.60
CA LEU A 123 11.60 -4.76 1.49
C LEU A 123 11.85 -4.09 2.84
N LEU A 124 11.40 -4.70 3.92
CA LEU A 124 11.55 -4.17 5.27
C LEU A 124 11.97 -5.29 6.23
N PRO A 125 13.25 -5.71 6.17
CA PRO A 125 13.76 -6.66 7.17
C PRO A 125 13.80 -6.00 8.55
N TYR A 126 13.57 -6.79 9.59
CA TYR A 126 13.62 -6.31 10.99
C TYR A 126 12.63 -5.20 11.32
N TYR A 127 11.46 -5.21 10.69
CA TYR A 127 10.43 -4.23 11.05
C TYR A 127 9.88 -4.48 12.46
N VAL A 128 9.27 -3.42 13.02
CA VAL A 128 8.73 -3.49 14.37
C VAL A 128 7.59 -4.51 14.43
N ARG A 129 7.79 -5.56 15.24
CA ARG A 129 6.87 -6.70 15.34
C ARG A 129 6.56 -7.04 16.80
N MET A 130 6.64 -6.05 17.67
CA MET A 130 6.45 -6.29 19.09
C MET A 130 4.99 -6.56 19.42
N LYS A 131 4.75 -7.70 20.03
CA LYS A 131 3.42 -8.04 20.53
C LYS A 131 3.35 -7.70 22.02
N ALA A 132 2.23 -7.12 22.44
CA ALA A 132 2.01 -6.82 23.84
C ALA A 132 2.03 -8.11 24.66
N ASN A 133 2.62 -8.04 25.86
CA ASN A 133 2.52 -9.12 26.82
C ASN A 133 1.05 -9.25 27.23
N LYS A 134 0.51 -10.46 27.18
CA LYS A 134 -0.90 -10.73 27.46
C LYS A 134 -1.37 -10.19 28.82
N ARG A 135 -0.47 -10.11 29.80
CA ARG A 135 -0.79 -9.56 31.12
C ARG A 135 -1.18 -8.09 31.08
N PHE A 136 -0.70 -7.38 30.08
CA PHE A 136 -0.90 -5.94 29.95
C PHE A 136 -1.83 -5.58 28.79
N THR A 137 -2.48 -6.58 28.20
CA THR A 137 -3.43 -6.34 27.11
C THR A 137 -4.80 -6.07 27.69
N PHE A 138 -5.40 -4.94 27.34
CA PHE A 138 -6.74 -4.57 27.78
C PHE A 138 -7.79 -5.02 26.77
N GLY A 139 -8.98 -5.32 27.26
CA GLY A 139 -10.13 -5.51 26.41
C GLY A 139 -10.26 -6.89 25.80
N LYS A 140 -9.75 -7.88 26.42
CA LYS A 140 -10.10 -9.26 26.08
C LYS A 140 -9.25 -10.27 26.68
#